data_a63b637df439bb6c9dd7bfd777223f41
#
_entry.id   a63b637df439bb6c9dd7bfd777223f41
#
_cell.length_a   1.000
_cell.length_b   1.000
_cell.length_c   1.000
_cell.angle_alpha   90.00
_cell.angle_beta   90.00
_cell.angle_gamma   90.00
#
_symmetry.space_group_name_H-M   'P 1'
#
loop_
_entity.id
_entity.type
_entity.pdbx_description
1 polymer ?
#
loop_
_entity_poly.entity_id
_entity_poly.type
_entity_poly.pdbx_seq_one_letter_code
_entity_poly.pdbx_strand_id
1 'polypeptide(L)'
;MDEFFNWRRELIVRMAEGRLTQKDTLVGFTRHTPAIVSAGPGGLNASIKGVGVVHREEFLPETLEKIEAYLNEHPRPAPRSSSGFLLSEIYVQERIDPMRISTIELARRHTYQNLRGGGPTTLLFYEPPSVTYELRCRAECYHDGPFFRFVNGLHDVFHGLRKDWSKTPVYIFTIEEIYDNHPEKMGERIYP
;
A
#
# COMPACT_ATOMS: atom_id res chain seq x y z
N MET A 1 5.69 -6.24 9.92
CA MET A 1 5.95 -5.71 8.55
C MET A 1 6.70 -6.68 7.67
N ASP A 2 7.74 -7.37 8.17
CA ASP A 2 8.50 -8.37 7.38
C ASP A 2 7.61 -9.47 6.82
N GLU A 3 6.65 -9.96 7.59
CA GLU A 3 5.70 -10.97 7.14
C GLU A 3 4.85 -10.48 5.96
N PHE A 4 4.33 -9.24 6.05
CA PHE A 4 3.58 -8.61 4.96
C PHE A 4 4.43 -8.45 3.69
N PHE A 5 5.67 -7.96 3.85
CA PHE A 5 6.61 -7.79 2.75
C PHE A 5 6.93 -9.11 2.06
N ASN A 6 7.33 -10.13 2.83
CA ASN A 6 7.71 -11.44 2.31
C ASN A 6 6.54 -12.12 1.58
N TRP A 7 5.34 -12.04 2.16
CA TRP A 7 4.14 -12.55 1.52
C TRP A 7 3.84 -11.81 0.19
N ARG A 8 3.93 -10.47 0.15
CA ARG A 8 3.71 -9.72 -1.10
C ARG A 8 4.72 -10.08 -2.17
N ARG A 9 5.98 -10.21 -1.80
CA ARG A 9 7.06 -10.63 -2.70
C ARG A 9 6.79 -12.02 -3.27
N GLU A 10 6.42 -12.98 -2.43
CA GLU A 10 6.08 -14.35 -2.85
C GLU A 10 4.89 -14.37 -3.82
N LEU A 11 3.85 -13.57 -3.54
CA LEU A 11 2.69 -13.45 -4.44
C LEU A 11 3.10 -12.97 -5.83
N ILE A 12 4.01 -11.99 -5.93
CA ILE A 12 4.52 -11.49 -7.20
C ILE A 12 5.35 -12.54 -7.91
N VAL A 13 6.16 -13.33 -7.20
CA VAL A 13 6.89 -14.47 -7.78
C VAL A 13 5.91 -15.47 -8.40
N ARG A 14 4.88 -15.89 -7.67
CA ARG A 14 3.85 -16.79 -8.19
C ARG A 14 3.12 -16.21 -9.40
N MET A 15 2.87 -14.89 -9.41
CA MET A 15 2.28 -14.18 -10.55
C MET A 15 3.20 -14.25 -11.78
N ALA A 16 4.50 -13.99 -11.61
CA ALA A 16 5.50 -14.05 -12.67
C ALA A 16 5.57 -15.44 -13.30
N GLU A 17 5.52 -16.49 -12.48
CA GLU A 17 5.58 -17.90 -12.90
C GLU A 17 4.24 -18.44 -13.42
N GLY A 18 3.18 -17.64 -13.37
CA GLY A 18 1.83 -18.08 -13.78
C GLY A 18 1.22 -19.14 -12.87
N ARG A 19 1.65 -19.21 -11.61
CA ARG A 19 1.22 -20.18 -10.58
C ARG A 19 0.19 -19.62 -9.59
N LEU A 20 -0.37 -18.42 -9.85
CA LEU A 20 -1.42 -17.87 -9.02
C LEU A 20 -2.67 -18.76 -9.05
N THR A 21 -3.15 -19.13 -7.88
CA THR A 21 -4.43 -19.81 -7.70
C THR A 21 -5.54 -18.82 -7.35
N GLN A 22 -6.80 -19.27 -7.49
CA GLN A 22 -7.93 -18.47 -7.01
C GLN A 22 -7.85 -18.19 -5.51
N LYS A 23 -7.33 -19.14 -4.71
CA LYS A 23 -7.09 -18.96 -3.27
C LYS A 23 -6.06 -17.86 -3.02
N ASP A 24 -4.93 -17.84 -3.76
CA ASP A 24 -3.91 -16.80 -3.64
C ASP A 24 -4.50 -15.42 -3.93
N THR A 25 -5.36 -15.31 -4.93
CA THR A 25 -6.05 -14.05 -5.28
C THR A 25 -6.97 -13.58 -4.15
N LEU A 26 -7.78 -14.48 -3.57
CA LEU A 26 -8.68 -14.14 -2.47
C LEU A 26 -7.94 -13.76 -1.20
N VAL A 27 -6.94 -14.55 -0.79
CA VAL A 27 -6.10 -14.25 0.38
C VAL A 27 -5.31 -12.97 0.13
N GLY A 28 -4.79 -12.80 -1.08
CA GLY A 28 -4.11 -11.59 -1.49
C GLY A 28 -4.97 -10.35 -1.33
N PHE A 29 -6.23 -10.44 -1.70
CA PHE A 29 -7.16 -9.32 -1.57
C PHE A 29 -7.37 -8.95 -0.09
N THR A 30 -7.58 -9.89 0.81
CA THR A 30 -7.81 -9.60 2.23
C THR A 30 -6.56 -9.06 2.93
N ARG A 31 -5.39 -9.60 2.62
CA ARG A 31 -4.13 -9.22 3.28
C ARG A 31 -3.60 -7.83 2.95
N HIS A 32 -3.97 -7.24 1.80
CA HIS A 32 -3.48 -5.91 1.42
C HIS A 32 -4.58 -4.86 1.27
N THR A 33 -5.80 -5.15 1.71
CA THR A 33 -6.93 -4.21 1.65
C THR A 33 -7.55 -3.97 3.03
N PRO A 34 -6.83 -3.30 3.95
CA PRO A 34 -7.36 -3.00 5.26
C PRO A 34 -8.57 -2.07 5.20
N ALA A 35 -9.38 -2.10 6.24
CA ALA A 35 -10.32 -1.04 6.53
C ALA A 35 -9.54 0.16 7.10
N ILE A 36 -9.61 1.31 6.43
CA ILE A 36 -9.04 2.57 6.89
C ILE A 36 -10.13 3.33 7.61
N VAL A 37 -9.97 3.49 8.93
CA VAL A 37 -10.90 4.21 9.81
C VAL A 37 -10.38 5.61 10.05
N SER A 38 -11.22 6.62 9.83
CA SER A 38 -10.88 8.02 10.01
C SER A 38 -12.06 8.82 10.54
N ALA A 39 -11.78 9.90 11.26
CA ALA A 39 -12.78 10.85 11.74
C ALA A 39 -12.35 12.28 11.40
N GLY A 40 -13.31 13.13 11.11
CA GLY A 40 -13.06 14.53 10.75
C GLY A 40 -14.26 15.19 10.09
N PRO A 41 -14.07 16.16 9.18
CA PRO A 41 -15.16 16.87 8.52
C PRO A 41 -16.14 15.97 7.75
N GLY A 42 -15.70 14.80 7.29
CA GLY A 42 -16.54 13.79 6.64
C GLY A 42 -17.28 12.85 7.61
N GLY A 43 -17.19 13.10 8.91
CA GLY A 43 -17.72 12.25 9.98
C GLY A 43 -16.82 11.05 10.28
N LEU A 44 -17.27 10.17 11.17
CA LEU A 44 -16.64 8.87 11.39
C LEU A 44 -16.87 7.99 10.16
N ASN A 45 -15.80 7.50 9.57
CA ASN A 45 -15.84 6.78 8.30
C ASN A 45 -14.89 5.59 8.29
N ALA A 46 -15.28 4.53 7.60
CA ALA A 46 -14.41 3.41 7.24
C ALA A 46 -14.45 3.16 5.73
N SER A 47 -13.30 2.89 5.14
CA SER A 47 -13.21 2.54 3.72
C SER A 47 -12.16 1.46 3.49
N ILE A 48 -12.44 0.53 2.57
CA ILE A 48 -11.47 -0.47 2.15
C ILE A 48 -10.59 0.10 1.05
N LYS A 49 -9.27 0.04 1.21
CA LYS A 49 -8.30 0.51 0.21
C LYS A 49 -7.13 -0.46 0.09
N GLY A 50 -6.69 -0.70 -1.15
CA GLY A 50 -5.44 -1.42 -1.38
C GLY A 50 -4.25 -0.61 -0.87
N VAL A 51 -3.37 -1.25 -0.11
CA VAL A 51 -2.14 -0.64 0.40
C VAL A 51 -0.90 -1.23 -0.24
N GLY A 52 0.17 -0.45 -0.28
CA GLY A 52 1.46 -0.82 -0.85
C GLY A 52 2.62 -0.41 0.04
N VAL A 53 3.80 -0.89 -0.33
CA VAL A 53 5.06 -0.53 0.30
C VAL A 53 5.45 0.92 -0.02
N VAL A 54 6.32 1.48 0.82
CA VAL A 54 6.94 2.79 0.61
C VAL A 54 8.45 2.58 0.66
N HIS A 55 9.20 3.21 -0.25
CA HIS A 55 10.65 3.24 -0.17
C HIS A 55 11.10 4.32 0.83
N ARG A 56 12.24 4.08 1.47
CA ARG A 56 12.95 5.09 2.26
C ARG A 56 13.30 6.27 1.36
N GLU A 57 13.29 7.46 1.93
CA GLU A 57 13.42 8.72 1.16
C GLU A 57 14.69 8.80 0.33
N GLU A 58 15.80 8.26 0.85
CA GLU A 58 17.10 8.23 0.15
C GLU A 58 17.09 7.44 -1.17
N PHE A 59 16.16 6.46 -1.30
CA PHE A 59 16.03 5.64 -2.51
C PHE A 59 14.98 6.16 -3.50
N LEU A 60 14.12 7.11 -3.08
CA LEU A 60 13.04 7.60 -3.94
C LEU A 60 13.53 8.20 -5.26
N PRO A 61 14.60 9.05 -5.31
CA PRO A 61 15.06 9.64 -6.57
C PRO A 61 15.41 8.58 -7.62
N GLU A 62 16.27 7.62 -7.26
CA GLU A 62 16.66 6.51 -8.15
C GLU A 62 15.47 5.67 -8.57
N THR A 63 14.59 5.32 -7.62
CA THR A 63 13.43 4.49 -7.91
C THR A 63 12.43 5.18 -8.85
N LEU A 64 12.24 6.49 -8.69
CA LEU A 64 11.39 7.28 -9.57
C LEU A 64 11.90 7.31 -11.01
N GLU A 65 13.21 7.49 -11.21
CA GLU A 65 13.83 7.42 -12.54
C GLU A 65 13.55 6.05 -13.20
N LYS A 66 13.70 4.96 -12.44
CA LYS A 66 13.43 3.60 -12.93
C LYS A 66 11.96 3.37 -13.26
N ILE A 67 11.03 3.84 -12.41
CA ILE A 67 9.59 3.76 -12.67
C ILE A 67 9.23 4.52 -13.95
N GLU A 68 9.75 5.73 -14.12
CA GLU A 68 9.48 6.54 -15.31
C GLU A 68 10.04 5.91 -16.59
N ALA A 69 11.28 5.42 -16.55
CA ALA A 69 11.88 4.70 -17.66
C ALA A 69 11.04 3.48 -18.04
N TYR A 70 10.67 2.67 -17.04
CA TYR A 70 9.83 1.49 -17.25
C TYR A 70 8.47 1.81 -17.90
N LEU A 71 7.77 2.85 -17.38
CA LEU A 71 6.47 3.27 -17.92
C LEU A 71 6.57 3.89 -19.32
N ASN A 72 7.70 4.50 -19.67
CA ASN A 72 7.94 5.01 -21.03
C ASN A 72 8.18 3.89 -22.04
N GLU A 73 8.94 2.87 -21.64
CA GLU A 73 9.17 1.68 -22.47
C GLU A 73 7.93 0.79 -22.57
N HIS A 74 7.10 0.78 -21.52
CA HIS A 74 5.90 -0.06 -21.41
C HIS A 74 4.65 0.79 -21.14
N PRO A 75 4.09 1.49 -22.15
CA PRO A 75 2.95 2.40 -21.94
C PRO A 75 1.68 1.72 -21.40
N ARG A 76 1.58 0.41 -21.55
CA ARG A 76 0.51 -0.44 -20.99
C ARG A 76 1.11 -1.72 -20.43
N PRO A 77 1.80 -1.65 -19.30
CA PRO A 77 2.41 -2.84 -18.73
C PRO A 77 1.33 -3.84 -18.31
N ALA A 78 1.51 -5.11 -18.63
CA ALA A 78 0.64 -6.15 -18.14
C ALA A 78 1.12 -6.61 -16.74
N PRO A 79 0.23 -6.96 -15.80
CA PRO A 79 0.63 -7.34 -14.44
C PRO A 79 1.71 -8.43 -14.40
N ARG A 80 1.63 -9.42 -15.29
CA ARG A 80 2.63 -10.49 -15.39
C ARG A 80 3.98 -9.99 -15.91
N SER A 81 3.99 -9.10 -16.90
CA SER A 81 5.24 -8.55 -17.45
C SER A 81 5.92 -7.58 -16.50
N SER A 82 5.15 -6.94 -15.62
CA SER A 82 5.68 -6.03 -14.60
C SER A 82 6.33 -6.75 -13.41
N SER A 83 6.12 -8.06 -13.26
CA SER A 83 6.61 -8.82 -12.09
C SER A 83 8.12 -8.75 -11.93
N GLY A 84 8.88 -8.86 -13.03
CA GLY A 84 10.33 -8.75 -13.01
C GLY A 84 10.79 -7.40 -12.44
N PHE A 85 10.26 -6.31 -12.98
CA PHE A 85 10.54 -4.96 -12.51
C PHE A 85 10.15 -4.76 -11.04
N LEU A 86 8.96 -5.24 -10.65
CA LEU A 86 8.50 -5.14 -9.27
C LEU A 86 9.44 -5.86 -8.31
N LEU A 87 9.92 -7.06 -8.66
CA LEU A 87 10.81 -7.85 -7.81
C LEU A 87 12.22 -7.27 -7.72
N SER A 88 12.77 -6.72 -8.82
CA SER A 88 14.14 -6.21 -8.86
C SER A 88 14.27 -4.78 -8.32
N GLU A 89 13.21 -3.95 -8.47
CA GLU A 89 13.33 -2.52 -8.17
C GLU A 89 12.44 -2.06 -7.01
N ILE A 90 11.30 -2.70 -6.79
CA ILE A 90 10.31 -2.24 -5.81
C ILE A 90 10.33 -3.10 -4.53
N TYR A 91 10.24 -4.43 -4.68
CA TYR A 91 10.21 -5.34 -3.52
C TYR A 91 11.63 -5.75 -3.10
N VAL A 92 12.49 -4.73 -2.90
CA VAL A 92 13.86 -4.85 -2.39
C VAL A 92 13.85 -4.43 -0.92
N GLN A 93 14.13 -5.38 -0.02
CA GLN A 93 13.94 -5.20 1.43
C GLN A 93 14.72 -4.00 1.99
N GLU A 94 15.94 -3.79 1.52
CA GLU A 94 16.81 -2.70 1.97
C GLU A 94 16.27 -1.30 1.62
N ARG A 95 15.43 -1.22 0.59
CA ARG A 95 14.82 0.04 0.11
C ARG A 95 13.51 0.35 0.81
N ILE A 96 12.82 -0.66 1.34
CA ILE A 96 11.49 -0.49 1.93
C ILE A 96 11.60 0.14 3.32
N ASP A 97 10.74 1.12 3.56
CA ASP A 97 10.50 1.66 4.89
C ASP A 97 9.46 0.78 5.60
N PRO A 98 9.86 0.01 6.64
CA PRO A 98 8.94 -0.88 7.33
C PRO A 98 7.90 -0.15 8.18
N MET A 99 8.09 1.15 8.40
CA MET A 99 7.20 1.97 9.23
C MET A 99 6.17 2.74 8.42
N ARG A 100 6.19 2.63 7.10
CA ARG A 100 5.28 3.36 6.22
C ARG A 100 4.51 2.44 5.28
N ILE A 101 3.22 2.74 5.14
CA ILE A 101 2.31 2.08 4.19
C ILE A 101 1.69 3.17 3.32
N SER A 102 1.48 2.89 2.05
CA SER A 102 0.89 3.85 1.12
C SER A 102 -0.44 3.37 0.54
N THR A 103 -1.27 4.30 0.11
CA THR A 103 -2.44 4.02 -0.73
C THR A 103 -2.78 5.23 -1.61
N ILE A 104 -3.54 4.96 -2.68
CA ILE A 104 -4.04 5.98 -3.59
C ILE A 104 -5.49 6.35 -3.26
N GLU A 105 -5.85 7.64 -3.39
CA GLU A 105 -7.22 8.11 -3.21
C GLU A 105 -7.91 8.27 -4.56
N LEU A 106 -8.89 7.42 -4.83
CA LEU A 106 -9.59 7.41 -6.12
C LEU A 106 -10.93 8.16 -6.09
N ALA A 107 -11.63 8.16 -4.95
CA ALA A 107 -13.02 8.60 -4.86
C ALA A 107 -13.20 10.01 -4.30
N ARG A 108 -12.24 10.51 -3.53
CA ARG A 108 -12.26 11.83 -2.85
C ARG A 108 -13.55 12.08 -2.04
N ARG A 109 -14.02 11.04 -1.32
CA ARG A 109 -15.23 11.13 -0.48
C ARG A 109 -14.85 11.34 1.00
N HIS A 110 -15.54 10.71 1.92
CA HIS A 110 -15.43 10.95 3.36
C HIS A 110 -14.00 10.76 3.89
N THR A 111 -13.30 9.68 3.50
CA THR A 111 -11.89 9.47 3.87
C THR A 111 -11.01 10.64 3.42
N TYR A 112 -11.20 11.14 2.20
CA TYR A 112 -10.45 12.29 1.72
C TYR A 112 -10.80 13.57 2.50
N GLN A 113 -12.08 13.80 2.79
CA GLN A 113 -12.49 14.96 3.61
C GLN A 113 -11.82 14.93 4.99
N ASN A 114 -11.69 13.73 5.58
CA ASN A 114 -11.08 13.56 6.90
C ASN A 114 -9.55 13.68 6.87
N LEU A 115 -8.88 13.13 5.84
CA LEU A 115 -7.43 12.95 5.83
C LEU A 115 -6.66 13.86 4.86
N ARG A 116 -7.32 14.75 4.10
CA ARG A 116 -6.65 15.68 3.17
C ARG A 116 -5.66 16.65 3.86
N GLY A 117 -5.85 16.92 5.13
CA GLY A 117 -4.96 17.72 5.97
C GLY A 117 -4.05 16.88 6.86
N GLY A 118 -4.01 15.57 6.64
CA GLY A 118 -3.34 14.62 7.52
C GLY A 118 -4.12 14.34 8.80
N GLY A 119 -3.56 13.49 9.65
CA GLY A 119 -4.13 13.22 10.97
C GLY A 119 -4.11 11.75 11.39
N PRO A 120 -4.63 11.45 12.59
CA PRO A 120 -4.67 10.09 13.11
C PRO A 120 -5.66 9.24 12.31
N THR A 121 -5.29 7.98 12.12
CA THR A 121 -6.10 6.98 11.43
C THR A 121 -5.76 5.58 11.92
N THR A 122 -6.70 4.65 11.77
CA THR A 122 -6.46 3.24 12.07
C THR A 122 -6.62 2.41 10.81
N LEU A 123 -5.68 1.52 10.55
CA LEU A 123 -5.76 0.49 9.52
C LEU A 123 -6.03 -0.84 10.20
N LEU A 124 -7.19 -1.44 9.89
CA LEU A 124 -7.57 -2.75 10.40
C LEU A 124 -7.40 -3.81 9.30
N PHE A 125 -6.41 -4.67 9.50
CA PHE A 125 -6.17 -5.83 8.65
C PHE A 125 -6.92 -7.03 9.18
N TYR A 126 -7.55 -7.78 8.29
CA TYR A 126 -8.27 -8.99 8.64
C TYR A 126 -8.00 -10.10 7.64
N GLU A 127 -7.56 -11.25 8.16
CA GLU A 127 -7.45 -12.49 7.41
C GLU A 127 -8.33 -13.56 8.07
N PRO A 128 -9.34 -14.05 7.36
CA PRO A 128 -10.20 -15.11 7.89
C PRO A 128 -9.38 -16.37 8.28
N PRO A 129 -9.80 -17.09 9.33
CA PRO A 129 -10.99 -16.85 10.13
C PRO A 129 -10.80 -15.88 11.31
N SER A 130 -9.59 -15.59 11.75
CA SER A 130 -9.38 -14.94 13.05
C SER A 130 -8.12 -14.04 13.15
N VAL A 131 -7.33 -13.92 12.09
CA VAL A 131 -6.13 -13.07 12.14
C VAL A 131 -6.51 -11.62 11.94
N THR A 132 -6.26 -10.77 12.92
CA THR A 132 -6.57 -9.36 12.87
C THR A 132 -5.42 -8.54 13.47
N TYR A 133 -4.97 -7.53 12.74
CA TYR A 133 -4.01 -6.55 13.22
C TYR A 133 -4.61 -5.15 13.12
N GLU A 134 -4.49 -4.37 14.22
CA GLU A 134 -4.81 -2.96 14.24
C GLU A 134 -3.51 -2.15 14.19
N LEU A 135 -3.36 -1.30 13.18
CA LEU A 135 -2.26 -0.37 13.05
C LEU A 135 -2.78 1.03 13.28
N ARG A 136 -2.31 1.68 14.34
CA ARG A 136 -2.55 3.11 14.58
C ARG A 136 -1.48 3.91 13.87
N CYS A 137 -1.91 4.84 13.05
CA CYS A 137 -1.04 5.53 12.12
C CYS A 137 -1.34 7.04 12.13
N ARG A 138 -0.34 7.79 11.71
CA ARG A 138 -0.50 9.17 11.26
C ARG A 138 -0.54 9.19 9.74
N ALA A 139 -1.63 9.69 9.18
CA ALA A 139 -1.77 9.88 7.74
C ALA A 139 -1.22 11.23 7.31
N GLU A 140 -0.56 11.26 6.15
CA GLU A 140 -0.21 12.45 5.39
C GLU A 140 -0.76 12.31 3.98
N CYS A 141 -1.31 13.40 3.43
CA CYS A 141 -1.92 13.41 2.09
C CYS A 141 -1.06 14.24 1.13
N TYR A 142 -0.60 13.61 0.07
CA TYR A 142 0.28 14.24 -0.92
C TYR A 142 -0.45 14.42 -2.25
N HIS A 143 -0.30 15.62 -2.83
CA HIS A 143 -0.81 16.01 -4.14
C HIS A 143 0.28 16.19 -5.18
N ASP A 144 1.54 16.21 -4.73
CA ASP A 144 2.75 16.33 -5.52
C ASP A 144 3.96 15.73 -4.76
N GLY A 145 5.16 15.90 -5.31
CA GLY A 145 6.40 15.47 -4.68
C GLY A 145 6.74 13.99 -4.85
N PRO A 146 7.85 13.53 -4.23
CA PRO A 146 8.40 12.19 -4.46
C PRO A 146 7.45 11.06 -4.07
N PHE A 147 6.83 11.11 -2.92
CA PHE A 147 5.87 10.09 -2.48
C PHE A 147 4.66 10.01 -3.40
N PHE A 148 4.12 11.15 -3.82
CA PHE A 148 3.02 11.22 -4.76
C PHE A 148 3.37 10.54 -6.09
N ARG A 149 4.55 10.86 -6.65
CA ARG A 149 5.03 10.25 -7.90
C ARG A 149 5.29 8.76 -7.74
N PHE A 150 5.91 8.35 -6.63
CA PHE A 150 6.20 6.95 -6.33
C PHE A 150 4.92 6.11 -6.27
N VAL A 151 3.94 6.50 -5.46
CA VAL A 151 2.72 5.71 -5.25
C VAL A 151 1.87 5.64 -6.52
N ASN A 152 1.69 6.76 -7.23
CA ASN A 152 0.96 6.77 -8.50
C ASN A 152 1.70 5.98 -9.59
N GLY A 153 3.02 6.14 -9.71
CA GLY A 153 3.84 5.39 -10.67
C GLY A 153 3.81 3.89 -10.40
N LEU A 154 3.97 3.48 -9.15
CA LEU A 154 3.87 2.08 -8.75
C LEU A 154 2.49 1.49 -9.06
N HIS A 155 1.42 2.26 -8.82
CA HIS A 155 0.06 1.85 -9.17
C HIS A 155 -0.08 1.62 -10.69
N ASP A 156 0.46 2.52 -11.51
CA ASP A 156 0.41 2.40 -12.96
C ASP A 156 1.22 1.20 -13.47
N VAL A 157 2.40 0.93 -12.89
CA VAL A 157 3.19 -0.28 -13.16
C VAL A 157 2.39 -1.55 -12.83
N PHE A 158 1.70 -1.56 -11.68
CA PHE A 158 1.00 -2.75 -11.20
C PHE A 158 -0.29 -3.03 -11.99
N HIS A 159 -1.04 -1.98 -12.35
CA HIS A 159 -2.36 -2.12 -12.98
C HIS A 159 -2.37 -1.89 -14.49
N GLY A 160 -1.24 -1.53 -15.09
CA GLY A 160 -1.15 -1.33 -16.54
C GLY A 160 -1.94 -0.13 -17.08
N LEU A 161 -2.23 0.84 -16.24
CA LEU A 161 -3.03 2.00 -16.59
C LEU A 161 -2.27 3.28 -16.26
N ARG A 162 -1.99 4.11 -17.28
CA ARG A 162 -1.55 5.48 -17.05
C ARG A 162 -2.75 6.34 -16.71
N LYS A 163 -2.77 6.86 -15.45
CA LYS A 163 -3.84 7.74 -14.96
C LYS A 163 -3.46 9.21 -15.07
N ASP A 164 -4.48 10.05 -15.04
CA ASP A 164 -4.31 11.47 -14.73
C ASP A 164 -4.06 11.62 -13.22
N TRP A 165 -2.80 11.69 -12.82
CA TRP A 165 -2.40 11.77 -11.42
C TRP A 165 -2.93 13.02 -10.72
N SER A 166 -3.23 14.11 -11.44
CA SER A 166 -3.79 15.33 -10.85
C SER A 166 -5.06 15.09 -10.04
N LYS A 167 -5.75 13.97 -10.30
CA LYS A 167 -7.00 13.57 -9.65
C LYS A 167 -6.81 12.51 -8.57
N THR A 168 -5.60 12.02 -8.37
CA THR A 168 -5.31 10.87 -7.50
C THR A 168 -4.28 11.18 -6.42
N PRO A 169 -4.65 11.99 -5.40
CA PRO A 169 -3.78 12.18 -4.25
C PRO A 169 -3.47 10.85 -3.58
N VAL A 170 -2.37 10.81 -2.85
CA VAL A 170 -1.93 9.60 -2.16
C VAL A 170 -1.82 9.83 -0.67
N TYR A 171 -1.99 8.77 0.10
CA TYR A 171 -1.71 8.78 1.54
C TYR A 171 -0.45 7.99 1.83
N ILE A 172 0.35 8.54 2.72
CA ILE A 172 1.40 7.82 3.45
C ILE A 172 0.93 7.70 4.89
N PHE A 173 0.89 6.48 5.40
CA PHE A 173 0.55 6.16 6.77
C PHE A 173 1.82 5.79 7.51
N THR A 174 2.26 6.63 8.43
CA THR A 174 3.35 6.31 9.35
C THR A 174 2.77 5.53 10.53
N ILE A 175 3.29 4.33 10.76
CA ILE A 175 2.84 3.43 11.83
C ILE A 175 3.37 3.95 13.17
N GLU A 176 2.47 4.19 14.11
CA GLU A 176 2.78 4.63 15.47
C GLU A 176 2.67 3.46 16.46
N GLU A 177 1.66 2.59 16.31
CA GLU A 177 1.42 1.43 17.18
C GLU A 177 0.85 0.26 16.38
N ILE A 178 1.17 -0.96 16.81
CA ILE A 178 0.58 -2.20 16.26
C ILE A 178 0.01 -3.04 17.39
N TYR A 179 -1.22 -3.50 17.22
CA TYR A 179 -1.90 -4.41 18.12
C TYR A 179 -2.22 -5.73 17.43
N ASP A 180 -1.94 -6.83 18.13
CA ASP A 180 -2.37 -8.17 17.73
C ASP A 180 -3.75 -8.44 18.35
N ASN A 181 -4.74 -8.65 17.51
CA ASN A 181 -6.11 -8.92 17.90
C ASN A 181 -6.52 -10.38 17.60
N HIS A 182 -5.55 -11.30 17.56
CA HIS A 182 -5.88 -12.71 17.57
C HIS A 182 -6.66 -13.09 18.84
N PRO A 183 -7.53 -14.11 18.81
CA PRO A 183 -8.34 -14.48 19.99
C PRO A 183 -7.53 -14.70 21.26
N GLU A 184 -6.30 -15.24 21.15
CA GLU A 184 -5.42 -15.52 22.30
C GLU A 184 -4.61 -14.29 22.76
N LYS A 185 -4.58 -13.22 21.96
CA LYS A 185 -3.74 -12.03 22.17
C LYS A 185 -4.52 -10.71 22.09
N MET A 186 -5.83 -10.80 22.18
CA MET A 186 -6.75 -9.69 21.93
C MET A 186 -6.30 -8.37 22.58
N GLY A 187 -5.89 -7.43 21.74
CA GLY A 187 -5.44 -6.09 22.17
C GLY A 187 -3.99 -6.05 22.69
N GLU A 188 -3.20 -7.11 22.50
CA GLU A 188 -1.77 -7.08 22.85
C GLU A 188 -1.04 -6.09 21.94
N ARG A 189 -0.39 -5.09 22.55
CA ARG A 189 0.45 -4.15 21.82
C ARG A 189 1.80 -4.79 21.51
N ILE A 190 2.11 -4.94 20.23
CA ILE A 190 3.34 -5.58 19.76
C ILE A 190 4.35 -4.60 19.14
N TYR A 191 3.98 -3.31 19.01
CA TYR A 191 4.85 -2.21 18.58
C TYR A 191 4.31 -0.86 19.07
N PRO A 192 5.19 0.13 19.44
CA PRO A 192 6.38 0.00 20.27
C PRO A 192 6.02 -0.51 21.60
#